data_25beff0ca7cdb150f62c65874938ea99
#
_entry.id   25beff0ca7cdb150f62c65874938ea99
#
_cell.length_a   1.000
_cell.length_b   1.000
_cell.length_c   1.000
_cell.angle_alpha   90.00
_cell.angle_beta   90.00
_cell.angle_gamma   90.00
#
_symmetry.space_group_name_H-M   'P 1'
#
loop_
_entity.id
_entity.type
_entity.pdbx_description
1 polymer ?
#
loop_
_entity_poly.entity_id
_entity_poly.type
_entity_poly.pdbx_seq_one_letter_code
_entity_poly.pdbx_strand_id
1 'polypeptide(L)'
;MNALPPPSASTSVDPKIPVAVAEAIDNTSERVSSAASNMSDSIANASTYVEDSVSSFGDADVVGTSTDFLNSNTLVAKFCFILLVLIGFMILVNLGVKIIGYFMKPKGSPYLISGTMNAANEVIIYQDPKNVNSVPILRSNNQNTGIEFTWCLWIYINDTAPKPQYSVIFNKGNASYGENGQATVNNGPGLYLDNSGNNLEIVMNTVASSNPEESITVKDVPLRKWFHCAVRIENTALDVYINGTIVSRNILQDVPKQNYQNVNICKNGGFNGNIADLQYFDKALSIFQLNNIVSWGRNTSAANASGTADATGFPYYLSNLWYSSNI
;
A
#
# COMPACT_ATOMS: atom_id res chain seq x y z
N MET A 1 -54.33 -48.54 20.39
CA MET A 1 -53.31 -48.72 19.34
C MET A 1 -53.72 -47.82 18.19
N ASN A 2 -53.16 -46.58 18.16
CA ASN A 2 -53.36 -45.64 17.06
C ASN A 2 -52.05 -45.48 16.35
N ALA A 3 -52.06 -45.89 15.08
CA ALA A 3 -50.93 -45.78 14.19
C ALA A 3 -50.73 -44.32 13.74
N LEU A 4 -49.48 -43.84 13.81
CA LEU A 4 -49.03 -42.55 13.26
C LEU A 4 -48.97 -42.60 11.73
N PRO A 5 -49.35 -41.51 11.02
CA PRO A 5 -49.21 -41.44 9.57
C PRO A 5 -47.75 -41.17 9.17
N PRO A 6 -47.34 -41.54 7.94
CA PRO A 6 -45.98 -41.40 7.45
C PRO A 6 -45.62 -39.92 7.14
N PRO A 7 -44.34 -39.55 7.18
CA PRO A 7 -43.89 -38.19 6.90
C PRO A 7 -44.05 -37.84 5.43
N SER A 8 -44.61 -36.66 5.19
CA SER A 8 -44.80 -36.07 3.86
C SER A 8 -43.44 -35.75 3.21
N ALA A 9 -43.34 -36.03 1.94
CA ALA A 9 -42.23 -35.79 1.06
C ALA A 9 -41.80 -34.30 1.06
N SER A 10 -40.50 -34.08 1.24
CA SER A 10 -39.88 -32.78 1.05
C SER A 10 -39.90 -32.39 -0.44
N THR A 11 -40.66 -31.37 -0.78
CA THR A 11 -40.58 -30.68 -2.07
C THR A 11 -39.24 -29.94 -2.15
N SER A 12 -38.40 -30.42 -3.03
CA SER A 12 -37.20 -29.68 -3.46
C SER A 12 -37.64 -28.42 -4.21
N VAL A 13 -37.42 -27.27 -3.61
CA VAL A 13 -37.60 -25.97 -4.28
C VAL A 13 -36.33 -25.72 -5.07
N ASP A 14 -36.38 -25.91 -6.40
CA ASP A 14 -35.35 -25.40 -7.31
C ASP A 14 -35.32 -23.86 -7.20
N PRO A 15 -34.17 -23.24 -6.94
CA PRO A 15 -34.08 -21.79 -6.95
C PRO A 15 -34.10 -21.29 -8.40
N LYS A 16 -35.29 -20.98 -8.90
CA LYS A 16 -35.44 -20.24 -10.17
C LYS A 16 -34.78 -18.89 -10.00
N ILE A 17 -33.61 -18.71 -10.65
CA ILE A 17 -32.95 -17.41 -10.80
C ILE A 17 -33.97 -16.48 -11.48
N PRO A 18 -34.23 -15.27 -10.93
CA PRO A 18 -35.14 -14.32 -11.57
C PRO A 18 -34.67 -14.02 -13.00
N VAL A 19 -35.57 -14.03 -13.96
CA VAL A 19 -35.31 -13.83 -15.40
C VAL A 19 -34.48 -12.55 -15.64
N ALA A 20 -34.71 -11.51 -14.87
CA ALA A 20 -33.94 -10.27 -14.93
C ALA A 20 -32.44 -10.42 -14.56
N VAL A 21 -32.11 -11.40 -13.71
CA VAL A 21 -30.72 -11.68 -13.33
C VAL A 21 -30.04 -12.53 -14.42
N ALA A 22 -30.78 -13.47 -15.02
CA ALA A 22 -30.27 -14.24 -16.14
C ALA A 22 -30.01 -13.37 -17.37
N GLU A 23 -30.89 -12.43 -17.72
CA GLU A 23 -30.71 -11.47 -18.80
C GLU A 23 -29.53 -10.50 -18.50
N ALA A 24 -29.32 -10.10 -17.25
CA ALA A 24 -28.19 -9.24 -16.89
C ALA A 24 -26.86 -9.98 -17.01
N ILE A 25 -26.82 -11.28 -16.69
CA ILE A 25 -25.63 -12.12 -16.84
C ILE A 25 -25.32 -12.39 -18.32
N ASP A 26 -26.34 -12.67 -19.12
CA ASP A 26 -26.19 -12.88 -20.59
C ASP A 26 -25.70 -11.61 -21.28
N ASN A 27 -26.29 -10.46 -20.99
CA ASN A 27 -25.86 -9.17 -21.54
C ASN A 27 -24.44 -8.80 -21.10
N THR A 28 -24.02 -9.21 -19.89
CA THR A 28 -22.66 -8.96 -19.42
C THR A 28 -21.66 -9.91 -20.09
N SER A 29 -22.02 -11.17 -20.31
CA SER A 29 -21.19 -12.15 -20.98
C SER A 29 -20.99 -11.81 -22.46
N GLU A 30 -22.03 -11.34 -23.14
CA GLU A 30 -21.93 -10.86 -24.55
C GLU A 30 -21.05 -9.61 -24.67
N ARG A 31 -21.15 -8.67 -23.72
CA ARG A 31 -20.31 -7.47 -23.71
C ARG A 31 -18.85 -7.77 -23.39
N VAL A 32 -18.58 -8.73 -22.51
CA VAL A 32 -17.23 -9.20 -22.22
C VAL A 32 -16.65 -9.96 -23.40
N SER A 33 -17.46 -10.83 -24.04
CA SER A 33 -17.05 -11.57 -25.23
C SER A 33 -16.74 -10.64 -26.40
N SER A 34 -17.60 -9.65 -26.67
CA SER A 34 -17.37 -8.66 -27.72
C SER A 34 -16.20 -7.73 -27.42
N ALA A 35 -15.96 -7.37 -26.17
CA ALA A 35 -14.76 -6.62 -25.77
C ALA A 35 -13.49 -7.46 -25.93
N ALA A 36 -13.53 -8.75 -25.60
CA ALA A 36 -12.42 -9.67 -25.77
C ALA A 36 -12.09 -9.91 -27.24
N SER A 37 -13.10 -10.09 -28.11
CA SER A 37 -12.89 -10.22 -29.56
C SER A 37 -12.31 -8.94 -30.18
N ASN A 38 -12.83 -7.77 -29.83
CA ASN A 38 -12.30 -6.49 -30.30
C ASN A 38 -10.86 -6.24 -29.84
N MET A 39 -10.51 -6.69 -28.64
CA MET A 39 -9.15 -6.61 -28.12
C MET A 39 -8.21 -7.60 -28.84
N SER A 40 -8.70 -8.81 -29.13
CA SER A 40 -7.97 -9.81 -29.94
C SER A 40 -7.71 -9.31 -31.35
N ASP A 41 -8.72 -8.74 -32.01
CA ASP A 41 -8.61 -8.17 -33.35
C ASP A 41 -7.68 -6.95 -33.38
N SER A 42 -7.70 -6.13 -32.33
CA SER A 42 -6.80 -5.00 -32.19
C SER A 42 -5.34 -5.44 -31.99
N ILE A 43 -5.12 -6.52 -31.22
CA ILE A 43 -3.78 -7.11 -31.02
C ILE A 43 -3.29 -7.79 -32.31
N ALA A 44 -4.16 -8.53 -33.01
CA ALA A 44 -3.83 -9.15 -34.30
C ALA A 44 -3.48 -8.11 -35.35
N ASN A 45 -4.26 -7.03 -35.44
CA ASN A 45 -3.98 -5.92 -36.35
C ASN A 45 -2.67 -5.20 -35.98
N ALA A 46 -2.42 -4.96 -34.69
CA ALA A 46 -1.15 -4.38 -34.23
C ALA A 46 0.05 -5.29 -34.54
N SER A 47 -0.12 -6.61 -34.39
CA SER A 47 0.92 -7.59 -34.72
C SER A 47 1.23 -7.59 -36.22
N THR A 48 0.19 -7.55 -37.09
CA THR A 48 0.37 -7.50 -38.54
C THR A 48 1.03 -6.17 -38.97
N TYR A 49 0.65 -5.05 -38.36
CA TYR A 49 1.32 -3.75 -38.63
C TYR A 49 2.78 -3.75 -38.16
N VAL A 50 3.11 -4.41 -37.07
CA VAL A 50 4.50 -4.55 -36.60
C VAL A 50 5.29 -5.48 -37.51
N GLU A 51 4.71 -6.63 -37.92
CA GLU A 51 5.37 -7.57 -38.85
C GLU A 51 5.58 -6.95 -40.23
N ASP A 52 4.59 -6.25 -40.77
CA ASP A 52 4.74 -5.52 -42.06
C ASP A 52 5.74 -4.36 -41.95
N SER A 53 5.77 -3.66 -40.83
CA SER A 53 6.76 -2.62 -40.58
C SER A 53 8.17 -3.21 -40.41
N VAL A 54 8.31 -4.32 -39.69
CA VAL A 54 9.61 -4.98 -39.48
C VAL A 54 10.09 -5.65 -40.76
N SER A 55 9.21 -6.28 -41.56
CA SER A 55 9.60 -6.87 -42.82
C SER A 55 9.96 -5.80 -43.85
N SER A 56 9.23 -4.68 -43.90
CA SER A 56 9.58 -3.53 -44.76
C SER A 56 10.89 -2.85 -44.34
N PHE A 57 11.24 -2.90 -43.07
CA PHE A 57 12.56 -2.47 -42.55
C PHE A 57 13.67 -3.49 -42.84
N GLY A 58 13.35 -4.79 -42.96
CA GLY A 58 14.31 -5.84 -43.26
C GLY A 58 14.69 -5.92 -44.73
N ASP A 59 13.77 -5.56 -45.63
CA ASP A 59 13.99 -5.53 -47.09
C ASP A 59 14.51 -4.19 -47.63
N ALA A 60 14.30 -3.09 -46.89
CA ALA A 60 14.98 -1.85 -47.15
C ALA A 60 16.40 -1.95 -46.54
N ASP A 61 17.40 -1.90 -47.39
CA ASP A 61 18.79 -1.72 -46.98
C ASP A 61 18.92 -0.33 -46.31
N VAL A 62 18.44 -0.28 -45.02
CA VAL A 62 18.39 0.95 -44.24
C VAL A 62 19.78 1.52 -44.05
N VAL A 63 20.79 0.65 -44.06
CA VAL A 63 22.19 1.08 -44.01
C VAL A 63 22.64 1.63 -45.33
N GLY A 64 22.28 0.98 -46.44
CA GLY A 64 22.54 1.47 -47.82
C GLY A 64 21.83 2.80 -48.08
N THR A 65 20.54 2.86 -47.77
CA THR A 65 19.73 4.08 -47.99
C THR A 65 20.20 5.25 -47.13
N SER A 66 20.62 4.98 -45.89
CA SER A 66 21.13 6.04 -45.00
C SER A 66 22.53 6.52 -45.42
N THR A 67 23.40 5.62 -45.92
CA THR A 67 24.72 5.99 -46.45
C THR A 67 24.60 6.75 -47.77
N ASP A 68 23.68 6.37 -48.67
CA ASP A 68 23.41 7.07 -49.91
C ASP A 68 22.79 8.44 -49.66
N PHE A 69 21.90 8.57 -48.67
CA PHE A 69 21.36 9.83 -48.21
C PHE A 69 22.41 10.76 -47.61
N LEU A 70 23.33 10.21 -46.80
CA LEU A 70 24.45 10.95 -46.22
C LEU A 70 25.50 11.35 -47.24
N ASN A 71 25.71 10.53 -48.29
CA ASN A 71 26.61 10.81 -49.40
C ASN A 71 26.01 11.74 -50.45
N SER A 72 24.69 11.95 -50.42
CA SER A 72 24.08 12.95 -51.27
C SER A 72 24.64 14.35 -50.93
N ASN A 73 25.20 15.02 -51.93
CA ASN A 73 25.88 16.32 -51.75
C ASN A 73 24.92 17.48 -51.49
N THR A 74 23.64 17.22 -51.26
CA THR A 74 22.66 18.24 -50.93
C THR A 74 22.76 18.60 -49.42
N LEU A 75 23.09 19.83 -49.13
CA LEU A 75 23.17 20.40 -47.77
C LEU A 75 21.85 20.18 -47.02
N VAL A 76 20.71 20.16 -47.73
CA VAL A 76 19.37 19.90 -47.20
C VAL A 76 19.24 18.47 -46.65
N ALA A 77 19.75 17.45 -47.35
CA ALA A 77 19.68 16.06 -46.91
C ALA A 77 20.45 15.84 -45.63
N LYS A 78 21.64 16.41 -45.50
CA LYS A 78 22.44 16.35 -44.27
C LYS A 78 21.77 17.05 -43.11
N PHE A 79 21.13 18.20 -43.35
CA PHE A 79 20.39 18.92 -42.31
C PHE A 79 19.16 18.13 -41.85
N CYS A 80 18.37 17.56 -42.78
CA CYS A 80 17.21 16.73 -42.44
C CYS A 80 17.63 15.48 -41.63
N PHE A 81 18.75 14.84 -41.95
CA PHE A 81 19.27 13.68 -41.21
C PHE A 81 19.66 14.06 -39.78
N ILE A 82 20.41 15.16 -39.60
CA ILE A 82 20.79 15.65 -38.27
C ILE A 82 19.56 15.96 -37.44
N LEU A 83 18.55 16.60 -38.03
CA LEU A 83 17.28 16.93 -37.36
C LEU A 83 16.52 15.67 -36.95
N LEU A 84 16.47 14.63 -37.81
CA LEU A 84 15.86 13.34 -37.52
C LEU A 84 16.57 12.64 -36.37
N VAL A 85 17.91 12.61 -36.37
CA VAL A 85 18.70 12.05 -35.29
C VAL A 85 18.47 12.80 -33.99
N LEU A 86 18.38 14.13 -34.02
CA LEU A 86 18.09 14.95 -32.85
C LEU A 86 16.70 14.68 -32.28
N ILE A 87 15.69 14.55 -33.14
CA ILE A 87 14.33 14.16 -32.72
C ILE A 87 14.34 12.76 -32.08
N GLY A 88 14.98 11.79 -32.71
CA GLY A 88 15.14 10.44 -32.19
C GLY A 88 15.82 10.43 -30.82
N PHE A 89 16.88 11.20 -30.65
CA PHE A 89 17.58 11.35 -29.38
C PHE A 89 16.67 11.99 -28.32
N MET A 90 15.92 13.03 -28.64
CA MET A 90 14.95 13.66 -27.71
C MET A 90 13.87 12.65 -27.25
N ILE A 91 13.38 11.80 -28.14
CA ILE A 91 12.41 10.75 -27.80
C ILE A 91 13.04 9.73 -26.86
N LEU A 92 14.26 9.27 -27.15
CA LEU A 92 14.99 8.32 -26.29
C LEU A 92 15.27 8.89 -24.90
N VAL A 93 15.71 10.16 -24.81
CA VAL A 93 15.91 10.82 -23.53
C VAL A 93 14.62 10.92 -22.73
N ASN A 94 13.51 11.33 -23.39
CA ASN A 94 12.20 11.40 -22.73
C ASN A 94 11.74 10.04 -22.22
N LEU A 95 11.93 8.98 -23.03
CA LEU A 95 11.62 7.61 -22.64
C LEU A 95 12.49 7.17 -21.45
N GLY A 96 13.80 7.45 -21.50
CA GLY A 96 14.73 7.15 -20.39
C GLY A 96 14.33 7.82 -19.09
N VAL A 97 14.00 9.12 -19.13
CA VAL A 97 13.53 9.87 -17.95
C VAL A 97 12.24 9.27 -17.39
N LYS A 98 11.29 8.88 -18.23
CA LYS A 98 10.04 8.24 -17.80
C LYS A 98 10.30 6.87 -17.15
N ILE A 99 11.19 6.07 -17.70
CA ILE A 99 11.57 4.76 -17.16
C ILE A 99 12.25 4.95 -15.79
N ILE A 100 13.22 5.86 -15.69
CA ILE A 100 13.89 6.17 -14.41
C ILE A 100 12.85 6.67 -13.40
N GLY A 101 11.98 7.59 -13.78
CA GLY A 101 10.91 8.11 -12.92
C GLY A 101 9.95 7.02 -12.42
N TYR A 102 9.67 6.01 -13.25
CA TYR A 102 8.84 4.86 -12.85
C TYR A 102 9.52 4.00 -11.77
N PHE A 103 10.83 3.72 -11.93
CA PHE A 103 11.59 2.93 -10.96
C PHE A 103 11.91 3.71 -9.67
N MET A 104 12.05 5.03 -9.75
CA MET A 104 12.33 5.87 -8.58
C MET A 104 11.08 6.31 -7.83
N LYS A 105 9.88 6.00 -8.33
CA LYS A 105 8.65 6.37 -7.64
C LYS A 105 8.56 5.66 -6.29
N PRO A 106 8.34 6.39 -5.16
CA PRO A 106 8.14 5.80 -3.86
C PRO A 106 6.95 4.83 -3.89
N LYS A 107 7.09 3.70 -3.17
CA LYS A 107 6.00 2.72 -3.07
C LYS A 107 4.84 3.30 -2.27
N GLY A 108 3.61 3.15 -2.76
CA GLY A 108 2.39 3.57 -2.04
C GLY A 108 2.11 2.72 -0.79
N SER A 109 2.80 1.56 -0.66
CA SER A 109 2.61 0.62 0.44
C SER A 109 3.94 0.08 0.98
N PRO A 110 4.81 0.95 1.57
CA PRO A 110 6.08 0.51 2.13
C PRO A 110 5.88 -0.29 3.42
N TYR A 111 6.72 -1.30 3.64
CA TYR A 111 6.94 -1.86 4.96
C TYR A 111 7.85 -0.91 5.75
N LEU A 112 7.44 -0.56 6.96
CA LEU A 112 8.24 0.22 7.91
C LEU A 112 9.01 -0.71 8.84
N ILE A 113 8.41 -1.84 9.16
CA ILE A 113 9.07 -3.00 9.77
C ILE A 113 8.70 -4.21 8.91
N SER A 114 9.67 -4.96 8.47
CA SER A 114 9.49 -6.26 7.83
C SER A 114 10.06 -7.33 8.74
N GLY A 115 9.24 -8.34 9.07
CA GLY A 115 9.59 -9.36 10.05
C GLY A 115 9.22 -9.00 11.47
N THR A 116 9.64 -9.83 12.43
CA THR A 116 9.27 -9.78 13.84
C THR A 116 10.34 -9.09 14.67
N MET A 117 9.96 -8.12 15.50
CA MET A 117 10.82 -7.46 16.46
C MET A 117 10.23 -7.50 17.89
N ASN A 118 11.10 -7.44 18.88
CA ASN A 118 10.70 -7.29 20.27
C ASN A 118 10.16 -5.87 20.50
N ALA A 119 8.98 -5.77 21.09
CA ALA A 119 8.31 -4.50 21.34
C ALA A 119 8.92 -3.68 22.49
N ALA A 120 9.94 -4.19 23.20
CA ALA A 120 10.75 -3.41 24.12
C ALA A 120 11.82 -2.56 23.41
N ASN A 121 12.11 -2.84 22.12
CA ASN A 121 13.12 -2.13 21.36
C ASN A 121 12.48 -0.92 20.64
N GLU A 122 13.05 0.25 20.88
CA GLU A 122 12.60 1.48 20.23
C GLU A 122 13.16 1.61 18.82
N VAL A 123 12.33 2.02 17.88
CA VAL A 123 12.73 2.30 16.48
C VAL A 123 12.11 3.61 16.02
N ILE A 124 12.90 4.40 15.28
CA ILE A 124 12.43 5.60 14.59
C ILE A 124 12.61 5.38 13.08
N ILE A 125 11.52 5.47 12.35
CA ILE A 125 11.55 5.46 10.89
C ILE A 125 11.51 6.91 10.40
N TYR A 126 12.64 7.36 9.89
CA TYR A 126 12.78 8.70 9.37
C TYR A 126 11.97 8.89 8.09
N GLN A 127 11.33 10.03 7.98
CA GLN A 127 10.53 10.40 6.81
C GLN A 127 11.26 11.38 5.88
N ASP A 128 12.32 12.02 6.35
CA ASP A 128 13.15 12.90 5.53
C ASP A 128 14.01 12.05 4.57
N PRO A 129 13.83 12.18 3.24
CA PRO A 129 14.63 11.44 2.26
C PRO A 129 16.13 11.69 2.32
N LYS A 130 16.58 12.75 3.02
CA LYS A 130 18.00 13.03 3.23
C LYS A 130 18.65 12.07 4.21
N ASN A 131 17.87 11.42 5.06
CA ASN A 131 18.39 10.40 5.96
C ASN A 131 18.55 9.07 5.23
N VAL A 132 19.72 8.47 5.40
CA VAL A 132 20.14 7.23 4.72
C VAL A 132 19.16 6.07 4.92
N ASN A 133 18.59 5.95 6.12
CA ASN A 133 17.68 4.87 6.50
C ASN A 133 16.21 5.36 6.52
N SER A 134 15.88 6.38 5.73
CA SER A 134 14.52 6.85 5.66
C SER A 134 13.63 5.91 4.84
N VAL A 135 12.40 5.73 5.29
CA VAL A 135 11.34 5.08 4.52
C VAL A 135 10.20 6.08 4.38
N PRO A 136 10.28 6.99 3.39
CA PRO A 136 9.24 7.99 3.19
C PRO A 136 7.91 7.33 2.85
N ILE A 137 6.86 7.68 3.58
CA ILE A 137 5.50 7.31 3.23
C ILE A 137 4.88 8.39 2.35
N LEU A 138 4.23 7.98 1.29
CA LEU A 138 3.48 8.89 0.45
C LEU A 138 2.31 9.47 1.24
N ARG A 139 1.97 10.71 0.94
CA ARG A 139 0.69 11.25 1.37
C ARG A 139 -0.42 10.33 0.84
N SER A 140 -1.51 10.23 1.60
CA SER A 140 -2.66 9.43 1.16
C SER A 140 -3.09 9.80 -0.25
N ASN A 141 -3.52 8.82 -1.01
CA ASN A 141 -4.15 9.08 -2.28
C ASN A 141 -5.49 9.80 -2.01
N ASN A 142 -5.58 11.08 -2.38
CA ASN A 142 -6.83 11.81 -2.27
C ASN A 142 -7.74 11.32 -3.40
N GLN A 143 -8.62 10.40 -3.07
CA GLN A 143 -9.72 10.04 -3.95
C GLN A 143 -10.71 11.20 -4.05
N ASN A 144 -11.65 11.15 -4.98
CA ASN A 144 -12.74 12.11 -5.06
C ASN A 144 -13.56 12.19 -3.77
N THR A 145 -13.46 11.18 -2.93
CA THR A 145 -14.12 11.01 -1.63
C THR A 145 -13.35 11.62 -0.47
N GLY A 146 -12.08 12.00 -0.64
CA GLY A 146 -11.22 12.61 0.39
C GLY A 146 -9.97 11.80 0.74
N ILE A 147 -9.49 11.97 1.97
CA ILE A 147 -8.28 11.30 2.48
C ILE A 147 -8.54 9.83 2.73
N GLU A 148 -7.64 8.98 2.23
CA GLU A 148 -7.68 7.54 2.44
C GLU A 148 -6.30 6.99 2.77
N PHE A 149 -6.18 6.20 3.83
CA PHE A 149 -4.97 5.43 4.14
C PHE A 149 -5.28 4.27 5.10
N THR A 150 -4.37 3.32 5.15
CA THR A 150 -4.47 2.18 6.07
C THR A 150 -3.11 1.86 6.67
N TRP A 151 -3.09 1.58 7.96
CA TRP A 151 -1.94 1.04 8.69
C TRP A 151 -2.25 -0.38 9.10
N CYS A 152 -1.35 -1.31 8.83
CA CYS A 152 -1.47 -2.72 9.16
C CYS A 152 -0.25 -3.16 9.96
N LEU A 153 -0.47 -3.97 11.00
CA LEU A 153 0.63 -4.59 11.76
C LEU A 153 0.14 -5.85 12.49
N TRP A 154 1.06 -6.73 12.80
CA TRP A 154 0.84 -7.86 13.69
C TRP A 154 1.35 -7.54 15.08
N ILE A 155 0.56 -7.89 16.10
CA ILE A 155 0.85 -7.62 17.51
C ILE A 155 0.77 -8.94 18.29
N TYR A 156 1.69 -9.12 19.21
CA TYR A 156 1.68 -10.19 20.20
C TYR A 156 1.94 -9.59 21.58
N ILE A 157 1.00 -9.72 22.50
CA ILE A 157 1.07 -9.22 23.86
C ILE A 157 1.30 -10.42 24.77
N ASN A 158 2.40 -10.42 25.56
CA ASN A 158 2.75 -11.52 26.44
C ASN A 158 1.81 -11.59 27.65
N ASP A 159 1.61 -10.47 28.32
CA ASP A 159 0.80 -10.37 29.53
C ASP A 159 0.24 -8.96 29.72
N THR A 160 -0.69 -8.86 30.65
CA THR A 160 -1.33 -7.63 31.07
C THR A 160 -0.62 -7.01 32.28
N ALA A 161 0.71 -6.87 32.28
CA ALA A 161 1.39 -6.16 33.35
C ALA A 161 0.90 -4.67 33.34
N PRO A 162 0.07 -4.26 34.32
CA PRO A 162 -0.44 -2.90 34.34
C PRO A 162 0.72 -1.91 34.46
N LYS A 163 0.71 -0.89 33.61
CA LYS A 163 1.66 0.22 33.65
C LYS A 163 0.93 1.49 34.07
N PRO A 164 1.60 2.44 34.71
CA PRO A 164 0.98 3.73 35.06
C PRO A 164 0.64 4.58 33.84
N GLN A 165 1.23 4.27 32.69
CA GLN A 165 1.14 5.03 31.46
C GLN A 165 0.77 4.13 30.28
N TYR A 166 0.21 4.73 29.23
CA TYR A 166 0.04 4.07 27.94
C TYR A 166 1.38 3.60 27.38
N SER A 167 1.39 2.41 26.81
CA SER A 167 2.56 1.90 26.08
C SER A 167 2.44 2.19 24.60
N VAL A 168 3.47 2.79 24.02
CA VAL A 168 3.49 3.16 22.61
C VAL A 168 3.70 1.92 21.77
N ILE A 169 2.75 1.60 20.89
CA ILE A 169 2.95 0.60 19.83
C ILE A 169 3.60 1.30 18.64
N PHE A 170 2.95 2.32 18.08
CA PHE A 170 3.56 3.26 17.16
C PHE A 170 2.80 4.59 17.16
N ASN A 171 3.45 5.66 16.77
CA ASN A 171 2.77 6.90 16.38
C ASN A 171 3.45 7.55 15.17
N LYS A 172 2.64 8.06 14.29
CA LYS A 172 3.06 8.93 13.19
C LYS A 172 2.92 10.37 13.65
N GLY A 173 4.01 10.96 14.11
CA GLY A 173 3.97 12.29 14.70
C GLY A 173 5.24 12.65 15.46
N ASN A 174 5.14 13.63 16.35
CA ASN A 174 6.27 14.05 17.17
C ASN A 174 6.62 12.97 18.21
N ALA A 175 7.89 12.88 18.55
CA ALA A 175 8.39 12.01 19.62
C ALA A 175 8.32 12.69 21.02
N SER A 176 7.34 13.57 21.23
CA SER A 176 7.09 14.26 22.49
C SER A 176 5.89 13.60 23.17
N TYR A 177 6.13 12.98 24.34
CA TYR A 177 5.11 12.21 25.06
C TYR A 177 4.75 12.89 26.36
N GLY A 178 3.47 12.92 26.69
CA GLY A 178 2.94 13.43 27.94
C GLY A 178 3.13 12.48 29.12
N GLU A 179 2.71 12.91 30.30
CA GLU A 179 2.77 12.08 31.52
C GLU A 179 1.91 10.81 31.39
N ASN A 180 0.89 10.83 30.55
CA ASN A 180 0.08 9.65 30.26
C ASN A 180 0.75 8.65 29.31
N GLY A 181 1.89 8.99 28.70
CA GLY A 181 2.62 8.14 27.74
C GLY A 181 2.15 8.25 26.30
N GLN A 182 1.13 9.06 25.99
CA GLN A 182 0.69 9.33 24.64
C GLN A 182 1.44 10.53 24.04
N ALA A 183 1.59 10.54 22.72
CA ALA A 183 2.20 11.69 22.05
C ALA A 183 1.30 12.92 22.20
N THR A 184 1.87 14.03 22.63
CA THR A 184 1.15 15.26 22.92
C THR A 184 0.82 16.08 21.67
N VAL A 185 1.54 15.83 20.57
CA VAL A 185 1.38 16.60 19.34
C VAL A 185 1.44 15.68 18.14
N ASN A 186 0.45 15.83 17.26
CA ASN A 186 0.41 15.16 15.96
C ASN A 186 0.39 13.62 16.03
N ASN A 187 -0.75 13.05 16.37
CA ASN A 187 -1.05 11.64 16.15
C ASN A 187 -1.73 11.47 14.78
N GLY A 188 -1.02 10.92 13.84
CA GLY A 188 -1.56 10.75 12.50
C GLY A 188 -1.34 9.36 11.86
N PRO A 189 -1.80 8.22 12.49
CA PRO A 189 -2.37 7.99 13.83
C PRO A 189 -1.34 7.70 14.90
N GLY A 190 -1.80 7.63 16.16
CA GLY A 190 -1.11 6.97 17.27
C GLY A 190 -1.85 5.70 17.68
N LEU A 191 -1.14 4.61 17.90
CA LEU A 191 -1.64 3.35 18.43
C LEU A 191 -0.94 3.03 19.74
N TYR A 192 -1.72 2.88 20.78
CA TYR A 192 -1.24 2.70 22.14
C TYR A 192 -1.90 1.50 22.78
N LEU A 193 -1.19 0.86 23.70
CA LEU A 193 -1.75 -0.11 24.61
C LEU A 193 -2.07 0.62 25.93
N ASP A 194 -3.26 0.44 26.43
CA ASP A 194 -3.71 1.13 27.64
C ASP A 194 -3.01 0.65 28.91
N ASN A 195 -3.32 1.30 30.02
CA ASN A 195 -2.73 1.00 31.32
C ASN A 195 -3.07 -0.41 31.86
N SER A 196 -4.17 -1.01 31.39
CA SER A 196 -4.56 -2.37 31.74
C SER A 196 -3.75 -3.43 30.98
N GLY A 197 -3.18 -3.05 29.83
CA GLY A 197 -2.38 -3.91 28.98
C GLY A 197 -3.16 -4.83 28.06
N ASN A 198 -4.49 -4.67 27.97
CA ASN A 198 -5.34 -5.48 27.10
C ASN A 198 -6.31 -4.70 26.21
N ASN A 199 -6.25 -3.37 26.25
CA ASN A 199 -7.06 -2.54 25.35
C ASN A 199 -6.15 -1.71 24.44
N LEU A 200 -6.56 -1.55 23.18
CA LEU A 200 -5.88 -0.67 22.24
C LEU A 200 -6.58 0.68 22.20
N GLU A 201 -5.81 1.74 22.30
CA GLU A 201 -6.26 3.12 22.10
C GLU A 201 -5.68 3.65 20.79
N ILE A 202 -6.54 4.05 19.89
CA ILE A 202 -6.17 4.64 18.61
C ILE A 202 -6.50 6.13 18.68
N VAL A 203 -5.48 6.95 18.53
CA VAL A 203 -5.60 8.42 18.59
C VAL A 203 -5.37 8.98 17.20
N MET A 204 -6.24 9.87 16.77
CA MET A 204 -6.14 10.57 15.49
C MET A 204 -6.34 12.05 15.67
N ASN A 205 -5.37 12.86 15.27
CA ASN A 205 -5.57 14.31 15.21
C ASN A 205 -6.33 14.70 13.94
N THR A 206 -7.24 15.65 14.12
CA THR A 206 -8.03 16.27 13.05
C THR A 206 -7.62 17.72 12.85
N VAL A 207 -8.16 18.37 11.84
CA VAL A 207 -7.95 19.80 11.59
C VAL A 207 -8.90 20.69 12.43
N ALA A 208 -9.75 20.08 13.24
CA ALA A 208 -10.67 20.80 14.13
C ALA A 208 -9.92 21.75 15.09
N SER A 209 -10.46 22.94 15.27
CA SER A 209 -9.86 23.95 16.13
C SER A 209 -10.18 23.75 17.62
N SER A 210 -11.34 23.17 17.94
CA SER A 210 -11.85 23.04 19.30
C SER A 210 -11.48 21.73 19.99
N ASN A 211 -11.37 20.64 19.23
CA ASN A 211 -10.97 19.33 19.72
C ASN A 211 -10.18 18.60 18.61
N PRO A 212 -8.87 18.89 18.49
CA PRO A 212 -8.08 18.33 17.38
C PRO A 212 -7.72 16.87 17.57
N GLU A 213 -7.98 16.28 18.74
CA GLU A 213 -7.62 14.90 19.06
C GLU A 213 -8.86 14.06 19.35
N GLU A 214 -9.02 13.01 18.60
CA GLU A 214 -10.10 12.06 18.77
C GLU A 214 -9.52 10.65 18.95
N SER A 215 -10.15 9.87 19.80
CA SER A 215 -9.69 8.52 20.11
C SER A 215 -10.80 7.49 20.00
N ILE A 216 -10.38 6.24 19.80
CA ILE A 216 -11.23 5.07 19.76
C ILE A 216 -10.56 3.94 20.53
N THR A 217 -11.29 3.32 21.46
CA THR A 217 -10.79 2.22 22.27
C THR A 217 -11.32 0.88 21.75
N VAL A 218 -10.41 -0.07 21.53
CA VAL A 218 -10.74 -1.47 21.28
C VAL A 218 -10.42 -2.26 22.53
N LYS A 219 -11.44 -2.81 23.17
CA LYS A 219 -11.32 -3.56 24.44
C LYS A 219 -11.01 -5.02 24.19
N ASP A 220 -10.36 -5.63 25.18
CA ASP A 220 -10.17 -7.08 25.30
C ASP A 220 -9.49 -7.70 24.08
N VAL A 221 -8.36 -7.12 23.66
CA VAL A 221 -7.57 -7.70 22.57
C VAL A 221 -6.93 -9.03 22.98
N PRO A 222 -6.67 -9.94 22.00
CA PRO A 222 -6.10 -11.25 22.28
C PRO A 222 -4.74 -11.17 22.99
N LEU A 223 -4.57 -11.88 24.09
CA LEU A 223 -3.31 -12.03 24.80
C LEU A 223 -2.65 -13.37 24.44
N ARG A 224 -1.32 -13.42 24.48
CA ARG A 224 -0.50 -14.61 24.19
C ARG A 224 -0.81 -15.26 22.86
N LYS A 225 -1.31 -14.46 21.93
CA LYS A 225 -1.63 -14.86 20.58
C LYS A 225 -1.34 -13.73 19.61
N TRP A 226 -0.77 -14.05 18.46
CA TRP A 226 -0.64 -13.08 17.39
C TRP A 226 -2.02 -12.70 16.84
N PHE A 227 -2.24 -11.41 16.68
CA PHE A 227 -3.39 -10.87 15.98
C PHE A 227 -2.97 -9.74 15.04
N HIS A 228 -3.69 -9.62 13.97
CA HIS A 228 -3.50 -8.53 13.01
C HIS A 228 -4.39 -7.37 13.41
N CYS A 229 -3.81 -6.18 13.45
CA CYS A 229 -4.53 -4.92 13.66
C CYS A 229 -4.40 -4.06 12.42
N ALA A 230 -5.53 -3.55 11.91
CA ALA A 230 -5.52 -2.55 10.86
C ALA A 230 -6.32 -1.32 11.28
N VAL A 231 -5.72 -0.15 11.10
CA VAL A 231 -6.34 1.16 11.30
C VAL A 231 -6.55 1.77 9.92
N ARG A 232 -7.81 1.85 9.50
CA ARG A 232 -8.22 2.31 8.17
C ARG A 232 -8.93 3.65 8.29
N ILE A 233 -8.50 4.59 7.50
CA ILE A 233 -9.16 5.89 7.34
C ILE A 233 -9.74 5.97 5.93
N GLU A 234 -11.00 6.38 5.89
CA GLU A 234 -11.70 6.74 4.65
C GLU A 234 -12.51 8.00 4.91
N ASN A 235 -12.03 9.12 4.41
CA ASN A 235 -12.55 10.45 4.76
C ASN A 235 -12.46 10.72 6.27
N THR A 236 -13.62 10.83 6.91
CA THR A 236 -13.76 10.99 8.36
C THR A 236 -14.05 9.68 9.08
N ALA A 237 -14.23 8.57 8.36
CA ALA A 237 -14.46 7.28 8.99
C ALA A 237 -13.12 6.64 9.42
N LEU A 238 -12.95 6.46 10.72
CA LEU A 238 -11.86 5.73 11.35
C LEU A 238 -12.36 4.34 11.72
N ASP A 239 -11.90 3.33 11.01
CA ASP A 239 -12.24 1.93 11.20
C ASP A 239 -11.06 1.17 11.79
N VAL A 240 -11.34 0.33 12.77
CA VAL A 240 -10.35 -0.60 13.35
C VAL A 240 -10.76 -2.02 13.07
N TYR A 241 -9.84 -2.79 12.51
CA TYR A 241 -10.03 -4.21 12.20
C TYR A 241 -9.07 -5.05 13.04
N ILE A 242 -9.60 -6.12 13.62
CA ILE A 242 -8.79 -7.18 14.24
C ILE A 242 -8.99 -8.47 13.47
N ASN A 243 -7.90 -9.07 12.99
CA ASN A 243 -7.91 -10.28 12.18
C ASN A 243 -8.88 -10.22 10.97
N GLY A 244 -8.90 -9.06 10.30
CA GLY A 244 -9.76 -8.84 9.12
C GLY A 244 -11.22 -8.51 9.43
N THR A 245 -11.64 -8.54 10.70
CA THR A 245 -13.00 -8.20 11.12
C THR A 245 -13.03 -6.80 11.72
N ILE A 246 -14.00 -5.99 11.32
CA ILE A 246 -14.21 -4.67 11.91
C ILE A 246 -14.68 -4.81 13.35
N VAL A 247 -13.96 -4.20 14.28
CA VAL A 247 -14.27 -4.24 15.72
C VAL A 247 -14.77 -2.90 16.25
N SER A 248 -14.39 -1.81 15.59
CA SER A 248 -14.83 -0.48 16.00
C SER A 248 -14.82 0.47 14.81
N ARG A 249 -15.77 1.42 14.83
CA ARG A 249 -15.87 2.52 13.87
C ARG A 249 -16.19 3.81 14.62
N ASN A 250 -15.43 4.84 14.33
CA ASN A 250 -15.72 6.21 14.76
C ASN A 250 -15.80 7.14 13.55
N ILE A 251 -16.74 8.05 13.56
CA ILE A 251 -16.80 9.13 12.58
C ILE A 251 -16.16 10.35 13.23
N LEU A 252 -15.01 10.72 12.73
CA LEU A 252 -14.27 11.88 13.19
C LEU A 252 -15.08 13.16 12.90
N GLN A 253 -14.98 14.13 13.78
CA GLN A 253 -15.70 15.39 13.65
C GLN A 253 -15.19 16.25 12.49
N ASP A 254 -13.92 16.07 12.11
CA ASP A 254 -13.29 16.81 11.03
C ASP A 254 -12.26 15.92 10.28
N VAL A 255 -11.66 16.48 9.25
CA VAL A 255 -10.70 15.81 8.39
C VAL A 255 -9.46 15.37 9.18
N PRO A 256 -9.00 14.12 9.04
CA PRO A 256 -7.77 13.64 9.65
C PRO A 256 -6.57 14.48 9.24
N LYS A 257 -5.75 14.86 10.21
CA LYS A 257 -4.56 15.69 9.99
C LYS A 257 -3.38 14.82 9.60
N GLN A 258 -2.89 14.98 8.38
CA GLN A 258 -1.62 14.38 7.98
C GLN A 258 -0.43 15.24 8.42
N ASN A 259 0.66 14.57 8.77
CA ASN A 259 1.89 15.23 9.17
C ASN A 259 3.10 14.61 8.47
N TYR A 260 4.22 15.33 8.44
CA TYR A 260 5.49 14.90 7.82
C TYR A 260 6.51 14.39 8.85
N GLN A 261 6.09 14.24 10.11
CA GLN A 261 6.95 13.76 11.19
C GLN A 261 7.32 12.28 11.02
N ASN A 262 8.27 11.81 11.82
CA ASN A 262 8.72 10.44 11.79
C ASN A 262 7.64 9.45 12.27
N VAL A 263 7.86 8.17 11.99
CA VAL A 263 7.10 7.09 12.63
C VAL A 263 7.94 6.58 13.81
N ASN A 264 7.40 6.74 15.00
CA ASN A 264 8.03 6.31 16.24
C ASN A 264 7.39 4.99 16.69
N ILE A 265 8.19 3.98 16.92
CA ILE A 265 7.74 2.62 17.20
C ILE A 265 8.29 2.21 18.54
N CYS A 266 7.42 1.65 19.40
CA CYS A 266 7.74 1.13 20.74
C CYS A 266 8.53 2.12 21.60
N LYS A 267 8.22 3.42 21.52
CA LYS A 267 8.87 4.46 22.33
C LYS A 267 8.56 4.28 23.81
N ASN A 268 9.39 4.89 24.66
CA ASN A 268 9.30 4.82 26.13
C ASN A 268 9.29 3.39 26.66
N GLY A 269 10.13 2.51 26.06
CA GLY A 269 10.23 1.11 26.44
C GLY A 269 9.06 0.24 25.99
N GLY A 270 8.22 0.74 25.10
CA GLY A 270 7.15 -0.02 24.46
C GLY A 270 6.31 -0.87 25.39
N PHE A 271 6.08 -2.14 25.02
CA PHE A 271 5.29 -3.09 25.83
C PHE A 271 5.95 -4.48 25.89
N ASN A 272 5.45 -5.34 26.78
CA ASN A 272 5.92 -6.72 26.87
C ASN A 272 5.28 -7.58 25.79
N GLY A 273 6.00 -7.78 24.68
CA GLY A 273 5.47 -8.48 23.53
C GLY A 273 6.35 -8.34 22.30
N ASN A 274 5.73 -8.57 21.16
CA ASN A 274 6.37 -8.45 19.84
C ASN A 274 5.44 -7.77 18.86
N ILE A 275 6.02 -7.11 17.87
CA ILE A 275 5.33 -6.60 16.70
C ILE A 275 5.94 -7.16 15.41
N ALA A 276 5.17 -7.23 14.36
CA ALA A 276 5.68 -7.64 13.05
C ALA A 276 4.95 -6.92 11.92
N ASP A 277 5.65 -6.76 10.80
CA ASP A 277 5.11 -6.31 9.52
C ASP A 277 4.28 -5.03 9.62
N LEU A 278 4.87 -3.98 10.24
CA LEU A 278 4.24 -2.66 10.20
C LEU A 278 4.31 -2.12 8.77
N GLN A 279 3.15 -1.99 8.13
CA GLN A 279 3.01 -1.54 6.77
C GLN A 279 2.01 -0.40 6.66
N TYR A 280 2.35 0.59 5.86
CA TYR A 280 1.47 1.69 5.47
C TYR A 280 0.92 1.46 4.07
N PHE A 281 -0.31 1.89 3.83
CA PHE A 281 -0.95 1.94 2.52
C PHE A 281 -1.52 3.32 2.31
N ASP A 282 -1.25 3.92 1.17
CA ASP A 282 -1.74 5.25 0.77
C ASP A 282 -3.22 5.29 0.37
N LYS A 283 -3.95 4.21 0.62
CA LYS A 283 -5.38 4.03 0.30
C LYS A 283 -6.12 3.29 1.41
N ALA A 284 -7.44 3.44 1.45
CA ALA A 284 -8.31 2.64 2.28
C ALA A 284 -8.41 1.21 1.71
N LEU A 285 -7.88 0.22 2.44
CA LEU A 285 -7.94 -1.17 2.01
C LEU A 285 -9.37 -1.70 2.11
N SER A 286 -9.78 -2.48 1.13
CA SER A 286 -11.04 -3.22 1.19
C SER A 286 -10.93 -4.40 2.17
N ILE A 287 -12.09 -4.90 2.63
CA ILE A 287 -12.17 -6.09 3.51
C ILE A 287 -11.47 -7.30 2.88
N PHE A 288 -11.59 -7.48 1.57
CA PHE A 288 -10.92 -8.57 0.85
C PHE A 288 -9.38 -8.44 0.89
N GLN A 289 -8.86 -7.22 0.75
CA GLN A 289 -7.42 -6.96 0.84
C GLN A 289 -6.91 -7.19 2.27
N LEU A 290 -7.66 -6.76 3.28
CA LEU A 290 -7.32 -7.01 4.68
C LEU A 290 -7.33 -8.51 5.00
N ASN A 291 -8.34 -9.25 4.55
CA ASN A 291 -8.42 -10.70 4.73
C ASN A 291 -7.29 -11.44 4.01
N ASN A 292 -6.85 -10.96 2.85
CA ASN A 292 -5.69 -11.51 2.17
C ASN A 292 -4.41 -11.35 3.02
N ILE A 293 -4.17 -10.15 3.59
CA ILE A 293 -3.02 -9.92 4.47
C ILE A 293 -3.05 -10.86 5.67
N VAL A 294 -4.22 -11.01 6.30
CA VAL A 294 -4.42 -11.93 7.43
C VAL A 294 -4.17 -13.39 7.02
N SER A 295 -4.65 -13.81 5.84
CA SER A 295 -4.51 -15.18 5.35
C SER A 295 -3.07 -15.55 5.01
N TRP A 296 -2.29 -14.60 4.53
CA TRP A 296 -0.86 -14.82 4.25
C TRP A 296 -0.04 -14.96 5.54
N GLY A 297 -0.58 -14.41 6.64
CA GLY A 297 0.08 -14.44 7.94
C GLY A 297 1.25 -13.45 8.02
N ARG A 298 1.91 -13.45 9.18
CA ARG A 298 3.06 -12.59 9.44
C ARG A 298 4.36 -13.18 8.90
N ASN A 299 5.30 -12.33 8.59
CA ASN A 299 6.69 -12.73 8.35
C ASN A 299 7.35 -13.15 9.68
N THR A 300 7.85 -14.38 9.72
CA THR A 300 8.47 -14.97 10.92
C THR A 300 9.97 -14.67 11.04
N SER A 301 10.59 -14.11 10.02
CA SER A 301 11.98 -13.70 10.05
C SER A 301 12.20 -12.61 11.12
N ALA A 302 13.36 -12.59 11.75
CA ALA A 302 13.72 -11.49 12.63
C ALA A 302 13.84 -10.19 11.81
N ALA A 303 13.23 -9.12 12.30
CA ALA A 303 13.46 -7.80 11.73
C ALA A 303 14.90 -7.36 12.00
N ASN A 304 15.52 -6.66 11.06
CA ASN A 304 16.86 -6.11 11.28
C ASN A 304 16.85 -5.15 12.48
N ALA A 305 17.91 -5.15 13.27
CA ALA A 305 18.03 -4.38 14.51
C ALA A 305 17.83 -2.85 14.34
N SER A 306 17.97 -2.35 13.11
CA SER A 306 17.73 -0.95 12.74
C SER A 306 16.26 -0.64 12.42
N GLY A 307 15.37 -1.67 12.49
CA GLY A 307 13.96 -1.47 12.07
C GLY A 307 13.78 -1.09 10.60
N THR A 308 14.89 -0.95 9.89
CA THR A 308 14.83 -0.77 8.45
C THR A 308 14.29 -2.05 7.86
N ALA A 309 13.08 -1.97 7.34
CA ALA A 309 12.71 -2.87 6.28
C ALA A 309 13.93 -2.93 5.36
N ASP A 310 14.46 -4.11 5.12
CA ASP A 310 15.24 -4.27 3.92
C ASP A 310 14.39 -3.66 2.82
N ALA A 311 14.77 -2.49 2.38
CA ALA A 311 14.33 -1.93 1.12
C ALA A 311 14.93 -2.82 0.01
N THR A 312 14.99 -4.14 0.27
CA THR A 312 15.43 -5.18 -0.62
C THR A 312 14.37 -5.43 -1.65
N GLY A 313 14.25 -4.49 -2.44
CA GLY A 313 13.80 -4.83 -3.73
C GLY A 313 14.84 -4.50 -4.76
N PHE A 314 15.58 -3.40 -4.57
CA PHE A 314 16.63 -3.01 -5.49
C PHE A 314 17.64 -2.16 -4.73
N PRO A 315 18.96 -2.45 -4.85
CA PRO A 315 19.94 -1.45 -4.48
C PRO A 315 19.50 -0.16 -5.21
N TYR A 316 19.47 0.92 -4.47
CA TYR A 316 19.27 2.23 -5.08
C TYR A 316 20.42 2.44 -6.08
N TYR A 317 20.24 1.95 -7.30
CA TYR A 317 21.10 2.30 -8.42
C TYR A 317 21.08 3.82 -8.51
N LEU A 318 22.25 4.44 -8.28
CA LEU A 318 22.42 5.89 -8.21
C LEU A 318 22.10 6.57 -6.86
N SER A 319 21.95 5.85 -5.75
CA SER A 319 22.04 6.49 -4.44
C SER A 319 23.52 6.78 -4.11
N ASN A 320 23.78 7.86 -3.35
CA ASN A 320 25.12 8.17 -2.87
C ASN A 320 25.75 6.99 -2.10
N LEU A 321 24.95 6.09 -1.54
CA LEU A 321 25.38 4.87 -0.86
C LEU A 321 25.94 3.82 -1.81
N TRP A 322 25.44 3.74 -3.04
CA TRP A 322 25.99 2.81 -4.03
C TRP A 322 27.43 3.18 -4.41
N TYR A 323 27.73 4.48 -4.42
CA TYR A 323 29.10 4.96 -4.68
C TYR A 323 30.02 4.83 -3.47
N SER A 324 29.50 4.93 -2.24
CA SER A 324 30.32 4.86 -1.02
C SER A 324 30.61 3.45 -0.54
N SER A 325 29.83 2.44 -0.95
CA SER A 325 30.05 1.03 -0.57
C SER A 325 31.01 0.26 -1.49
N ASN A 326 31.49 0.88 -2.58
CA ASN A 326 32.40 0.29 -3.55
C ASN A 326 33.75 1.02 -3.69
N ILE A 327 34.13 1.82 -2.67
CA ILE A 327 35.47 2.43 -2.55
C ILE A 327 36.18 1.87 -1.34
#